data_7326a05d1c97462f983a1855bdeddaeb
#
_entry.id   7326a05d1c97462f983a1855bdeddaeb
#
_cell.length_a   1.000
_cell.length_b   1.000
_cell.length_c   1.000
_cell.angle_alpha   90.00
_cell.angle_beta   90.00
_cell.angle_gamma   90.00
#
_symmetry.space_group_name_H-M   'P 1'
#
loop_
_entity.id
_entity.type
_entity.pdbx_description
1 polymer ?
#
loop_
_entity_poly.entity_id
_entity_poly.type
_entity_poly.pdbx_seq_one_letter_code
_entity_poly.pdbx_strand_id
1 'polypeptide(L)'
;MGAVGCDVLSAYSARQLEMPGTDARYVYDSSLDDYGVGVYSFPGGNTGIYRHIIKYLMPEAITGDKEFEAILYNDINFEAIDRPENAMNIRLNATAIAVQHEGEAEASKYVNVTYYQDGQVKKIKAKSVVMGIGGWVAQKIIPDLPEPIVKAYDE
;
A
#
# COMPACT_ATOMS: atom_id res chain seq x y z
N MET A 1 -11.75 -2.09 -15.63
CA MET A 1 -12.92 -2.12 -14.72
C MET A 1 -12.55 -3.02 -13.54
N GLY A 2 -12.85 -2.59 -12.33
CA GLY A 2 -12.58 -3.39 -11.15
C GLY A 2 -13.38 -4.70 -11.20
N ALA A 3 -12.74 -5.79 -10.81
CA ALA A 3 -13.38 -7.11 -10.71
C ALA A 3 -14.21 -7.27 -9.43
N VAL A 4 -14.85 -6.20 -8.97
CA VAL A 4 -15.68 -6.18 -7.76
C VAL A 4 -17.16 -6.12 -8.15
N GLY A 5 -18.00 -6.81 -7.39
CA GLY A 5 -19.43 -6.81 -7.61
C GLY A 5 -20.10 -5.49 -7.23
N CYS A 6 -21.31 -5.28 -7.69
CA CYS A 6 -22.10 -4.07 -7.39
C CYS A 6 -22.39 -3.89 -5.89
N ASP A 7 -22.31 -4.96 -5.12
CA ASP A 7 -22.53 -5.02 -3.68
C ASP A 7 -21.41 -4.36 -2.85
N VAL A 8 -20.22 -4.17 -3.47
CA VAL A 8 -19.05 -3.55 -2.82
C VAL A 8 -18.70 -2.17 -3.38
N LEU A 9 -19.42 -1.72 -4.40
CA LEU A 9 -19.23 -0.38 -4.97
C LEU A 9 -20.22 0.60 -4.34
N SER A 10 -19.72 1.71 -3.81
CA SER A 10 -20.58 2.81 -3.40
C SER A 10 -21.29 3.42 -4.61
N ALA A 11 -22.49 3.98 -4.41
CA ALA A 11 -23.20 4.71 -5.46
C ALA A 11 -22.35 5.86 -6.04
N TYR A 12 -21.51 6.50 -5.22
CA TYR A 12 -20.58 7.52 -5.67
C TYR A 12 -19.53 6.94 -6.63
N SER A 13 -18.90 5.81 -6.27
CA SER A 13 -17.91 5.15 -7.13
C SER A 13 -18.53 4.65 -8.43
N ALA A 14 -19.74 4.08 -8.36
CA ALA A 14 -20.46 3.65 -9.56
C ALA A 14 -20.72 4.82 -10.52
N ARG A 15 -21.09 5.98 -9.98
CA ARG A 15 -21.28 7.21 -10.76
C ARG A 15 -19.98 7.72 -11.38
N GLN A 16 -18.88 7.72 -10.63
CA GLN A 16 -17.56 8.13 -11.13
C GLN A 16 -17.05 7.22 -12.25
N LEU A 17 -17.45 5.96 -12.24
CA LEU A 17 -17.10 4.96 -13.26
C LEU A 17 -18.11 4.90 -14.41
N GLU A 18 -19.08 5.82 -14.47
CA GLU A 18 -20.11 5.88 -15.50
C GLU A 18 -20.85 4.55 -15.71
N MET A 19 -21.14 3.86 -14.60
CA MET A 19 -21.81 2.56 -14.68
C MET A 19 -23.27 2.73 -15.15
N PRO A 20 -23.83 1.71 -15.84
CA PRO A 20 -25.23 1.74 -16.27
C PRO A 20 -26.19 2.06 -15.12
N GLY A 21 -27.14 2.97 -15.35
CA GLY A 21 -28.10 3.41 -14.34
C GLY A 21 -27.63 4.58 -13.46
N THR A 22 -26.43 5.09 -13.68
CA THR A 22 -25.94 6.31 -13.01
C THR A 22 -26.02 7.51 -13.93
N ASP A 23 -26.27 8.71 -13.38
CA ASP A 23 -26.26 9.94 -14.16
C ASP A 23 -24.84 10.51 -14.23
N ALA A 24 -24.14 10.20 -15.31
CA ALA A 24 -22.74 10.58 -15.54
C ALA A 24 -22.58 12.04 -16.02
N ARG A 25 -23.66 12.78 -16.27
CA ARG A 25 -23.63 14.12 -16.90
C ARG A 25 -22.78 15.17 -16.20
N TYR A 26 -22.31 14.91 -15.00
CA TYR A 26 -21.50 15.85 -14.21
C TYR A 26 -20.07 15.39 -13.96
N VAL A 27 -19.67 14.22 -14.49
CA VAL A 27 -18.36 13.63 -14.23
C VAL A 27 -17.40 13.86 -15.39
N TYR A 28 -17.94 13.95 -16.59
CA TYR A 28 -17.15 14.12 -17.80
C TYR A 28 -17.29 15.57 -18.30
N ASP A 29 -16.29 16.38 -18.07
CA ASP A 29 -16.15 17.65 -18.77
C ASP A 29 -15.48 17.37 -20.12
N SER A 30 -16.31 17.27 -21.17
CA SER A 30 -15.81 17.03 -22.52
C SER A 30 -14.85 18.12 -23.03
N SER A 31 -14.75 19.25 -22.32
CA SER A 31 -13.74 20.27 -22.61
C SER A 31 -12.31 19.79 -22.33
N LEU A 32 -12.13 18.74 -21.54
CA LEU A 32 -10.83 18.11 -21.28
C LEU A 32 -10.36 17.20 -22.42
N ASP A 33 -11.27 16.73 -23.28
CA ASP A 33 -10.91 15.95 -24.48
C ASP A 33 -10.08 16.77 -25.48
N ASP A 34 -10.30 18.07 -25.51
CA ASP A 34 -9.59 18.99 -26.43
C ASP A 34 -8.11 19.19 -26.02
N TYR A 35 -7.73 18.80 -24.80
CA TYR A 35 -6.34 18.86 -24.31
C TYR A 35 -5.57 17.55 -24.47
N GLY A 36 -6.17 16.53 -25.10
CA GLY A 36 -5.51 15.24 -25.30
C GLY A 36 -5.10 14.55 -23.99
N VAL A 37 -5.87 14.77 -22.92
CA VAL A 37 -5.64 14.12 -21.62
C VAL A 37 -6.13 12.67 -21.73
N GLY A 38 -5.31 11.84 -22.34
CA GLY A 38 -5.53 10.40 -22.32
C GLY A 38 -5.30 9.83 -20.92
N VAL A 39 -6.01 8.79 -20.58
CA VAL A 39 -5.68 7.99 -19.40
C VAL A 39 -4.42 7.20 -19.72
N TYR A 40 -3.30 7.61 -19.14
CA TYR A 40 -2.04 6.93 -19.29
C TYR A 40 -1.77 6.07 -18.07
N SER A 41 -1.34 4.84 -18.28
CA SER A 41 -0.82 3.99 -17.22
C SER A 41 0.69 3.88 -17.35
N PHE A 42 1.38 3.75 -16.22
CA PHE A 42 2.82 3.51 -16.21
C PHE A 42 3.11 2.15 -16.88
N PRO A 43 4.12 2.04 -17.76
CA PRO A 43 4.51 0.75 -18.32
C PRO A 43 4.79 -0.28 -17.21
N GLY A 44 4.17 -1.46 -17.31
CA GLY A 44 4.17 -2.43 -16.22
C GLY A 44 3.18 -2.13 -15.09
N GLY A 45 2.32 -1.09 -15.25
CA GLY A 45 1.33 -0.67 -14.26
C GLY A 45 1.96 -0.17 -12.96
N ASN A 46 1.21 -0.22 -11.86
CA ASN A 46 1.73 0.19 -10.55
C ASN A 46 2.95 -0.64 -10.10
N THR A 47 3.02 -1.89 -10.49
CA THR A 47 4.19 -2.75 -10.21
C THR A 47 5.46 -2.19 -10.84
N GLY A 48 5.36 -1.63 -12.05
CA GLY A 48 6.49 -0.97 -12.71
C GLY A 48 7.02 0.21 -11.87
N ILE A 49 6.14 1.04 -11.34
CA ILE A 49 6.53 2.15 -10.44
C ILE A 49 7.28 1.63 -9.21
N TYR A 50 6.74 0.61 -8.54
CA TYR A 50 7.37 0.04 -7.34
C TYR A 50 8.73 -0.58 -7.67
N ARG A 51 8.86 -1.27 -8.79
CA ARG A 51 10.15 -1.85 -9.22
C ARG A 51 11.21 -0.77 -9.41
N HIS A 52 10.87 0.37 -10.02
CA HIS A 52 11.80 1.50 -10.17
C HIS A 52 12.21 2.09 -8.82
N ILE A 53 11.27 2.27 -7.89
CA ILE A 53 11.56 2.73 -6.54
C ILE A 53 12.50 1.75 -5.81
N ILE A 54 12.20 0.45 -5.87
CA ILE A 54 13.01 -0.60 -5.25
C ILE A 54 14.41 -0.63 -5.87
N LYS A 55 14.54 -0.59 -7.20
CA LYS A 55 15.84 -0.55 -7.88
C LYS A 55 16.67 0.67 -7.48
N TYR A 56 16.02 1.81 -7.28
CA TYR A 56 16.71 3.03 -6.83
C TYR A 56 17.21 2.91 -5.38
N LEU A 57 16.38 2.42 -4.47
CA LEU A 57 16.67 2.32 -3.05
C LEU A 57 17.54 1.10 -2.69
N MET A 58 17.38 0.01 -3.42
CA MET A 58 18.10 -1.26 -3.24
C MET A 58 18.57 -1.78 -4.60
N PRO A 59 19.69 -1.28 -5.14
CA PRO A 59 20.12 -1.58 -6.51
C PRO A 59 20.30 -3.08 -6.82
N GLU A 60 20.62 -3.89 -5.81
CA GLU A 60 20.81 -5.34 -5.96
C GLU A 60 19.49 -6.15 -5.92
N ALA A 61 18.38 -5.50 -5.56
CA ALA A 61 17.08 -6.17 -5.45
C ALA A 61 16.50 -6.58 -6.84
N ILE A 62 16.91 -5.92 -7.89
CA ILE A 62 16.54 -6.29 -9.27
C ILE A 62 17.84 -6.46 -10.06
N THR A 63 18.00 -7.61 -10.72
CA THR A 63 19.21 -7.91 -11.49
C THR A 63 19.36 -7.00 -12.71
N GLY A 64 20.59 -6.90 -13.23
CA GLY A 64 20.91 -6.10 -14.41
C GLY A 64 21.14 -4.61 -14.12
N ASP A 65 21.23 -3.82 -15.17
CA ASP A 65 21.49 -2.41 -15.13
C ASP A 65 20.26 -1.56 -14.72
N LYS A 66 20.35 -0.23 -14.94
CA LYS A 66 19.28 0.71 -14.61
C LYS A 66 18.43 1.10 -15.83
N GLU A 67 18.53 0.33 -16.91
CA GLU A 67 17.69 0.55 -18.08
C GLU A 67 16.23 0.27 -17.74
N PHE A 68 15.34 1.06 -18.31
CA PHE A 68 13.91 1.01 -17.98
C PHE A 68 13.31 -0.39 -18.13
N GLU A 69 13.60 -1.04 -19.26
CA GLU A 69 13.08 -2.38 -19.54
C GLU A 69 13.69 -3.45 -18.64
N ALA A 70 14.98 -3.32 -18.31
CA ALA A 70 15.64 -4.24 -17.38
C ALA A 70 14.98 -4.18 -16.00
N ILE A 71 14.66 -3.00 -15.52
CA ILE A 71 13.96 -2.83 -14.24
C ILE A 71 12.57 -3.46 -14.27
N LEU A 72 11.85 -3.39 -15.39
CA LEU A 72 10.50 -3.94 -15.50
C LEU A 72 10.48 -5.47 -15.56
N TYR A 73 11.44 -6.10 -16.25
CA TYR A 73 11.33 -7.50 -16.63
C TYR A 73 12.38 -8.42 -15.99
N ASN A 74 13.48 -7.87 -15.47
CA ASN A 74 14.51 -8.71 -14.85
C ASN A 74 14.07 -9.32 -13.53
N ASP A 75 14.75 -10.39 -13.14
CA ASP A 75 14.46 -11.14 -11.93
C ASP A 75 14.69 -10.30 -10.64
N ILE A 76 13.86 -10.58 -9.65
CA ILE A 76 14.01 -10.02 -8.30
C ILE A 76 14.95 -10.93 -7.50
N ASN A 77 16.00 -10.34 -6.98
CA ASN A 77 16.88 -10.99 -5.99
C ASN A 77 16.29 -10.80 -4.58
N PHE A 78 15.49 -11.77 -4.17
CA PHE A 78 14.83 -11.74 -2.86
C PHE A 78 15.81 -11.79 -1.68
N GLU A 79 17.03 -12.30 -1.87
CA GLU A 79 18.04 -12.30 -0.83
C GLU A 79 18.62 -10.91 -0.56
N ALA A 80 18.50 -10.01 -1.53
CA ALA A 80 19.03 -8.65 -1.41
C ALA A 80 18.08 -7.66 -0.71
N ILE A 81 16.81 -8.01 -0.51
CA ILE A 81 15.81 -7.04 -0.04
C ILE A 81 15.68 -6.93 1.48
N ASP A 82 16.19 -7.89 2.26
CA ASP A 82 16.16 -7.88 3.73
C ASP A 82 17.52 -8.32 4.30
N ARG A 83 18.50 -7.43 4.23
CA ARG A 83 19.85 -7.67 4.76
C ARG A 83 20.18 -6.68 5.87
N PRO A 84 20.93 -7.08 6.92
CA PRO A 84 21.28 -6.19 8.02
C PRO A 84 22.00 -4.90 7.61
N GLU A 85 22.78 -4.96 6.54
CA GLU A 85 23.54 -3.82 6.01
C GLU A 85 22.73 -2.83 5.18
N ASN A 86 21.53 -3.19 4.79
CA ASN A 86 20.66 -2.32 4.00
C ASN A 86 20.16 -1.14 4.84
N ALA A 87 20.15 0.05 4.25
CA ALA A 87 19.52 1.23 4.86
C ALA A 87 17.99 1.12 4.90
N MET A 88 17.40 0.33 4.00
CA MET A 88 15.98 0.01 3.91
C MET A 88 15.81 -1.48 3.66
N ASN A 89 14.82 -2.08 4.29
CA ASN A 89 14.52 -3.51 4.14
C ASN A 89 13.07 -3.74 3.78
N ILE A 90 12.82 -4.77 2.97
CA ILE A 90 11.48 -5.30 2.68
C ILE A 90 11.44 -6.72 3.23
N ARG A 91 10.67 -6.92 4.30
CA ARG A 91 10.54 -8.22 4.93
C ARG A 91 9.30 -8.94 4.41
N LEU A 92 9.53 -10.01 3.66
CA LEU A 92 8.49 -10.87 3.13
C LEU A 92 8.11 -11.96 4.14
N ASN A 93 6.94 -12.58 3.93
CA ASN A 93 6.41 -13.66 4.78
C ASN A 93 6.35 -13.28 6.28
N ALA A 94 6.23 -11.98 6.56
CA ALA A 94 6.13 -11.42 7.89
C ALA A 94 4.72 -10.82 8.07
N THR A 95 3.90 -11.46 8.89
CA THR A 95 2.52 -11.04 9.16
C THR A 95 2.47 -10.19 10.40
N ALA A 96 2.18 -8.89 10.28
CA ALA A 96 1.93 -8.03 11.42
C ALA A 96 0.65 -8.48 12.15
N ILE A 97 0.75 -8.72 13.45
CA ILE A 97 -0.36 -9.20 14.30
C ILE A 97 -0.75 -8.21 15.38
N ALA A 98 0.13 -7.28 15.75
CA ALA A 98 -0.21 -6.16 16.62
C ALA A 98 0.71 -4.96 16.35
N VAL A 99 0.12 -3.76 16.42
CA VAL A 99 0.84 -2.49 16.36
C VAL A 99 0.33 -1.64 17.51
N GLN A 100 1.20 -1.25 18.44
CA GLN A 100 0.81 -0.60 19.68
C GLN A 100 1.88 0.37 20.15
N HIS A 101 1.46 1.51 20.71
CA HIS A 101 2.36 2.45 21.34
C HIS A 101 3.08 1.82 22.57
N GLU A 102 4.27 2.30 22.85
CA GLU A 102 4.99 1.91 24.07
C GLU A 102 4.53 2.78 25.25
N GLY A 103 3.46 2.35 25.92
CA GLY A 103 2.79 3.14 26.95
C GLY A 103 1.63 3.97 26.40
N GLU A 104 1.32 5.09 27.05
CA GLU A 104 0.22 5.98 26.65
C GLU A 104 0.48 6.59 25.27
N ALA A 105 -0.49 6.49 24.35
CA ALA A 105 -0.32 6.87 22.96
C ALA A 105 0.16 8.32 22.78
N GLU A 106 -0.41 9.27 23.52
CA GLU A 106 -0.07 10.70 23.43
C GLU A 106 1.34 11.04 23.92
N ALA A 107 1.89 10.24 24.82
CA ALA A 107 3.22 10.45 25.41
C ALA A 107 4.30 9.54 24.82
N SER A 108 3.91 8.58 24.00
CA SER A 108 4.82 7.56 23.48
C SER A 108 5.78 8.12 22.44
N LYS A 109 7.04 7.74 22.59
CA LYS A 109 8.10 8.02 21.61
C LYS A 109 8.30 6.89 20.60
N TYR A 110 7.72 5.74 20.87
CA TYR A 110 7.93 4.52 20.10
C TYR A 110 6.65 3.71 19.93
N VAL A 111 6.61 2.98 18.83
CA VAL A 111 5.57 2.02 18.48
C VAL A 111 6.20 0.64 18.37
N ASN A 112 5.59 -0.35 18.98
CA ASN A 112 5.95 -1.73 18.86
C ASN A 112 5.13 -2.40 17.76
N VAL A 113 5.80 -3.00 16.78
CA VAL A 113 5.19 -3.85 15.76
C VAL A 113 5.50 -5.29 16.10
N THR A 114 4.47 -6.05 16.46
CA THR A 114 4.59 -7.50 16.67
C THR A 114 4.20 -8.22 15.39
N TYR A 115 5.01 -9.13 14.92
CA TYR A 115 4.77 -9.88 13.69
C TYR A 115 5.17 -11.34 13.84
N TYR A 116 4.54 -12.17 13.04
CA TYR A 116 4.82 -13.60 12.95
C TYR A 116 5.63 -13.87 11.67
N GLN A 117 6.73 -14.59 11.81
CA GLN A 117 7.58 -14.99 10.70
C GLN A 117 8.34 -16.28 11.08
N ASP A 118 8.40 -17.23 10.14
CA ASP A 118 9.16 -18.48 10.29
C ASP A 118 8.83 -19.27 11.56
N GLY A 119 7.56 -19.38 11.92
CA GLY A 119 7.12 -20.09 13.11
C GLY A 119 7.32 -19.33 14.43
N GLN A 120 7.79 -18.09 14.40
CA GLN A 120 8.14 -17.29 15.58
C GLN A 120 7.41 -15.96 15.62
N VAL A 121 7.05 -15.53 16.81
CA VAL A 121 6.57 -14.17 17.07
C VAL A 121 7.78 -13.29 17.38
N LYS A 122 7.92 -12.23 16.61
CA LYS A 122 9.01 -11.26 16.71
C LYS A 122 8.45 -9.86 16.96
N LYS A 123 9.27 -8.95 17.47
CA LYS A 123 8.89 -7.57 17.73
C LYS A 123 9.93 -6.59 17.19
N ILE A 124 9.48 -5.52 16.57
CA ILE A 124 10.28 -4.38 16.15
C ILE A 124 9.79 -3.14 16.89
N LYS A 125 10.73 -2.34 17.38
CA LYS A 125 10.49 -1.04 17.98
C LYS A 125 10.79 0.03 16.93
N ALA A 126 9.81 0.86 16.60
CA ALA A 126 9.91 1.92 15.60
C ALA A 126 9.59 3.29 16.21
N LYS A 127 10.08 4.35 15.62
CA LYS A 127 9.70 5.73 16.01
C LYS A 127 8.31 6.09 15.49
N SER A 128 7.95 5.56 14.31
CA SER A 128 6.64 5.75 13.69
C SER A 128 6.30 4.56 12.81
N VAL A 129 5.02 4.32 12.59
CA VAL A 129 4.50 3.26 11.73
C VAL A 129 3.46 3.86 10.80
N VAL A 130 3.55 3.53 9.52
CA VAL A 130 2.53 3.85 8.52
C VAL A 130 1.77 2.56 8.19
N MET A 131 0.46 2.59 8.38
CA MET A 131 -0.41 1.45 8.08
C MET A 131 -0.90 1.54 6.64
N GLY A 132 -0.31 0.75 5.74
CA GLY A 132 -0.70 0.67 4.34
C GLY A 132 -1.70 -0.46 4.06
N ILE A 133 -2.60 -0.75 5.01
CA ILE A 133 -3.60 -1.82 4.93
C ILE A 133 -5.00 -1.25 5.07
N GLY A 134 -6.01 -2.05 4.73
CA GLY A 134 -7.42 -1.64 4.90
C GLY A 134 -7.77 -1.35 6.37
N GLY A 135 -8.58 -0.31 6.60
CA GLY A 135 -8.95 0.13 7.95
C GLY A 135 -9.60 -0.96 8.80
N TRP A 136 -10.43 -1.81 8.18
CA TRP A 136 -11.06 -2.96 8.84
C TRP A 136 -10.06 -4.02 9.34
N VAL A 137 -8.86 -4.12 8.76
CA VAL A 137 -7.76 -4.94 9.30
C VAL A 137 -7.01 -4.16 10.38
N ALA A 138 -6.72 -2.88 10.12
CA ALA A 138 -5.98 -2.03 11.05
C ALA A 138 -6.62 -2.03 12.44
N GLN A 139 -7.95 -1.87 12.53
CA GLN A 139 -8.67 -1.88 13.81
C GLN A 139 -8.54 -3.21 14.60
N LYS A 140 -8.22 -4.33 13.92
CA LYS A 140 -8.05 -5.62 14.60
C LYS A 140 -6.65 -5.80 15.21
N ILE A 141 -5.66 -5.08 14.70
CA ILE A 141 -4.26 -5.23 15.11
C ILE A 141 -3.70 -4.00 15.83
N ILE A 142 -4.47 -2.91 15.91
CA ILE A 142 -4.09 -1.69 16.65
C ILE A 142 -5.05 -1.51 17.83
N PRO A 143 -4.71 -2.04 19.01
CA PRO A 143 -5.62 -2.04 20.17
C PRO A 143 -5.84 -0.66 20.79
N ASP A 144 -4.96 0.30 20.51
CA ASP A 144 -4.97 1.67 21.05
C ASP A 144 -5.41 2.71 20.01
N LEU A 145 -6.22 2.29 19.00
CA LEU A 145 -6.86 3.23 18.09
C LEU A 145 -7.85 4.14 18.83
N PRO A 146 -7.87 5.44 18.52
CA PRO A 146 -8.87 6.36 19.08
C PRO A 146 -10.30 5.92 18.72
N GLU A 147 -11.20 6.01 19.71
CA GLU A 147 -12.60 5.59 19.55
C GLU A 147 -13.32 6.19 18.32
N PRO A 148 -13.12 7.48 17.96
CA PRO A 148 -13.74 8.03 16.75
C PRO A 148 -13.29 7.31 15.44
N ILE A 149 -12.05 6.82 15.40
CA ILE A 149 -11.54 6.08 14.24
C ILE A 149 -12.15 4.68 14.19
N VAL A 150 -12.25 4.01 15.33
CA VAL A 150 -12.90 2.68 15.42
C VAL A 150 -14.35 2.77 14.96
N LYS A 151 -15.10 3.76 15.44
CA LYS A 151 -16.49 3.99 15.02
C LYS A 151 -16.62 4.23 13.51
N ALA A 152 -15.72 5.02 12.92
CA ALA A 152 -15.74 5.30 11.48
C ALA A 152 -15.44 4.06 10.62
N TYR A 153 -14.81 3.03 11.18
CA TYR A 153 -14.59 1.78 10.48
C TYR A 153 -15.73 0.76 10.64
N ASP A 154 -16.60 0.96 11.61
CA ASP A 154 -17.74 0.09 11.89
C ASP A 154 -19.02 0.56 11.14
N GLU A 155 -19.03 1.76 10.56
CA GLU A 155 -20.09 2.32 9.71
C GLU A 155 -19.94 1.89 8.24
#